data_73ef890c3f0b0b955dea2f90d112f53c
#
_entry.id   73ef890c3f0b0b955dea2f90d112f53c
#
_cell.length_a   1.000
_cell.length_b   1.000
_cell.length_c   1.000
_cell.angle_alpha   90.00
_cell.angle_beta   90.00
_cell.angle_gamma   90.00
#
_symmetry.space_group_name_H-M   'P 1'
#
loop_
_entity.id
_entity.type
_entity.pdbx_description
1 polymer ?
#
loop_
_entity_poly.entity_id
_entity_poly.type
_entity_poly.pdbx_seq_one_letter_code
_entity_poly.pdbx_strand_id
1 'polypeptide(L)'
;MGNIATLAFDPTDFVTRVGNGKTTREYRNKQVVFAQGDAADAVFLLRSGKVKLAVVSTRGKEAVIGVLERGSFFGEGCLAGQPLRMSTASAIQPSSITRVGRSTMVRLLHRDPEFAELFTAYLLSRNARIEEDLVDQLFNSSEKRLARILLLLAHFGKEPRPESVIPKVSQETLAAMIGTTRARVSYFMNRFRKMGFIHYNGGLQVHSALLSVVLRD
;
A
#
# COMPACT_ATOMS: atom_id res chain seq x y z
N MET A 1 17.32 -6.72 -17.24
CA MET A 1 16.26 -6.03 -16.51
C MET A 1 16.91 -5.42 -15.27
N GLY A 2 17.13 -4.12 -15.30
CA GLY A 2 17.88 -3.40 -14.27
C GLY A 2 17.12 -3.39 -12.97
N ASN A 3 17.80 -3.82 -11.93
CA ASN A 3 17.36 -3.74 -10.54
C ASN A 3 17.20 -2.23 -10.20
N ILE A 4 15.99 -1.69 -10.26
CA ILE A 4 15.71 -0.37 -9.68
C ILE A 4 15.84 -0.60 -8.18
N ALA A 5 17.04 -0.35 -7.65
CA ALA A 5 17.26 -0.31 -6.22
C ALA A 5 16.18 0.61 -5.66
N THR A 6 15.23 0.05 -4.93
CA THR A 6 14.27 0.82 -4.15
C THR A 6 15.15 1.65 -3.20
N LEU A 7 15.35 2.93 -3.52
CA LEU A 7 15.96 3.87 -2.60
C LEU A 7 15.11 3.81 -1.35
N ALA A 8 15.57 3.01 -0.39
CA ALA A 8 14.89 2.80 0.87
C ALA A 8 15.03 4.13 1.63
N PHE A 9 14.01 4.97 1.46
CA PHE A 9 13.90 6.20 2.22
C PHE A 9 13.83 5.83 3.71
N ASP A 10 14.83 6.24 4.50
CA ASP A 10 14.76 6.03 5.95
C ASP A 10 13.76 7.03 6.55
N PRO A 11 12.63 6.52 7.11
CA PRO A 11 11.66 7.38 7.79
C PRO A 11 12.25 8.22 8.91
N THR A 12 13.36 7.77 9.52
CA THR A 12 14.03 8.46 10.63
C THR A 12 14.76 9.71 10.12
N ASP A 13 15.41 9.60 8.98
CA ASP A 13 16.11 10.72 8.34
C ASP A 13 15.15 11.85 7.95
N PHE A 14 14.01 11.49 7.32
CA PHE A 14 12.96 12.47 7.00
C PHE A 14 12.47 13.22 8.23
N VAL A 15 12.18 12.49 9.31
CA VAL A 15 11.69 13.11 10.55
C VAL A 15 12.70 14.09 11.12
N THR A 16 14.01 13.81 10.98
CA THR A 16 15.09 14.70 11.40
C THR A 16 15.15 15.95 10.50
N ARG A 17 15.11 15.81 9.18
CA ARG A 17 15.16 16.90 8.19
C ARG A 17 13.99 17.87 8.32
N VAL A 18 12.78 17.40 8.63
CA VAL A 18 11.59 18.27 8.81
C VAL A 18 11.75 19.23 9.98
N GLY A 19 12.44 18.86 11.07
CA GLY A 19 12.58 19.69 12.26
C GLY A 19 11.24 19.98 12.95
N ASN A 20 10.95 21.24 13.23
CA ASN A 20 9.68 21.69 13.80
C ASN A 20 8.57 21.74 12.74
N GLY A 21 7.30 21.45 13.12
CA GLY A 21 6.14 21.48 12.21
C GLY A 21 5.66 20.11 11.77
N LYS A 22 6.10 19.06 12.48
CA LYS A 22 5.60 17.69 12.35
C LYS A 22 4.86 17.25 13.61
N THR A 23 3.95 16.29 13.45
CA THR A 23 3.27 15.62 14.56
C THR A 23 3.25 14.13 14.28
N THR A 24 3.73 13.32 15.21
CA THR A 24 3.63 11.86 15.11
C THR A 24 2.49 11.37 16.02
N ARG A 25 1.66 10.47 15.49
CA ARG A 25 0.53 9.87 16.22
C ARG A 25 0.50 8.38 16.00
N GLU A 26 0.01 7.68 17.02
CA GLU A 26 -0.28 6.25 16.97
C GLU A 26 -1.74 6.03 16.56
N TYR A 27 -1.95 5.09 15.64
CA TYR A 27 -3.28 4.71 15.14
C TYR A 27 -3.53 3.25 15.42
N ARG A 28 -4.71 2.95 15.95
CA ARG A 28 -5.18 1.58 16.18
C ARG A 28 -5.66 0.96 14.88
N ASN A 29 -5.75 -0.36 14.83
CA ASN A 29 -6.38 -1.07 13.71
C ASN A 29 -7.78 -0.49 13.42
N LYS A 30 -8.08 -0.27 12.13
CA LYS A 30 -9.31 0.35 11.58
C LYS A 30 -9.47 1.86 11.87
N GLN A 31 -8.54 2.50 12.54
CA GLN A 31 -8.61 3.93 12.78
C GLN A 31 -8.31 4.72 11.50
N VAL A 32 -9.15 5.69 11.21
CA VAL A 32 -9.01 6.60 10.06
C VAL A 32 -7.97 7.67 10.38
N VAL A 33 -7.06 7.90 9.42
CA VAL A 33 -6.06 8.97 9.44
C VAL A 33 -6.64 10.25 8.84
N PHE A 34 -7.30 10.11 7.70
CA PHE A 34 -8.14 11.12 7.05
C PHE A 34 -9.17 10.42 6.15
N ALA A 35 -10.29 11.08 5.90
CA ALA A 35 -11.35 10.57 5.04
C ALA A 35 -11.31 11.20 3.64
N GLN A 36 -11.85 10.51 2.65
CA GLN A 36 -12.10 11.05 1.31
C GLN A 36 -13.00 12.28 1.43
N GLY A 37 -12.60 13.39 0.79
CA GLY A 37 -13.30 14.67 0.85
C GLY A 37 -12.85 15.61 1.98
N ASP A 38 -12.02 15.14 2.93
CA ASP A 38 -11.40 16.04 3.93
C ASP A 38 -10.46 17.04 3.26
N ALA A 39 -10.16 18.15 3.93
CA ALA A 39 -9.19 19.14 3.47
C ALA A 39 -7.79 18.50 3.34
N ALA A 40 -7.15 18.72 2.19
CA ALA A 40 -5.81 18.20 1.90
C ALA A 40 -4.73 19.23 2.28
N ASP A 41 -4.35 19.24 3.55
CA ASP A 41 -3.48 20.25 4.17
C ASP A 41 -2.11 19.72 4.63
N ALA A 42 -1.85 18.42 4.48
CA ALA A 42 -0.64 17.77 4.99
C ALA A 42 -0.24 16.55 4.16
N VAL A 43 1.03 16.20 4.24
CA VAL A 43 1.63 14.94 3.81
C VAL A 43 1.87 14.06 5.02
N PHE A 44 1.75 12.75 4.87
CA PHE A 44 1.95 11.77 5.92
C PHE A 44 3.07 10.81 5.54
N LEU A 45 3.86 10.38 6.56
CA LEU A 45 4.84 9.32 6.44
C LEU A 45 4.49 8.18 7.38
N LEU A 46 4.38 6.98 6.87
CA LEU A 46 4.17 5.77 7.66
C LEU A 46 5.50 5.28 8.25
N ARG A 47 5.68 5.42 9.57
CA ARG A 47 6.89 5.00 10.29
C ARG A 47 6.90 3.53 10.63
N SER A 48 5.74 3.00 10.98
CA SER A 48 5.54 1.57 11.27
C SER A 48 4.08 1.20 11.05
N GLY A 49 3.81 -0.08 10.86
CA GLY A 49 2.46 -0.57 10.63
C GLY A 49 2.10 -0.64 9.14
N LYS A 50 0.79 -0.64 8.86
CA LYS A 50 0.23 -0.67 7.50
C LYS A 50 -1.01 0.21 7.41
N VAL A 51 -1.14 0.92 6.28
CA VAL A 51 -2.27 1.82 5.98
C VAL A 51 -2.90 1.40 4.66
N LYS A 52 -4.23 1.30 4.65
CA LYS A 52 -5.05 1.08 3.46
C LYS A 52 -5.50 2.43 2.91
N LEU A 53 -5.35 2.64 1.61
CA LEU A 53 -6.00 3.72 0.86
C LEU A 53 -7.21 3.15 0.13
N ALA A 54 -8.38 3.73 0.36
CA ALA A 54 -9.63 3.31 -0.27
C ALA A 54 -10.41 4.50 -0.80
N VAL A 55 -11.13 4.28 -1.90
CA VAL A 55 -12.07 5.24 -2.48
C VAL A 55 -13.48 4.69 -2.40
N VAL A 56 -14.45 5.57 -2.19
CA VAL A 56 -15.86 5.22 -2.23
C VAL A 56 -16.49 5.91 -3.43
N SER A 57 -17.15 5.12 -4.28
CA SER A 57 -17.87 5.64 -5.44
C SER A 57 -19.14 6.36 -5.00
N THR A 58 -19.74 7.17 -5.90
CA THR A 58 -21.04 7.82 -5.70
C THR A 58 -22.19 6.86 -5.37
N ARG A 59 -22.02 5.56 -5.72
CA ARG A 59 -22.98 4.50 -5.42
C ARG A 59 -22.63 3.75 -4.11
N GLY A 60 -21.71 4.27 -3.29
CA GLY A 60 -21.31 3.68 -2.02
C GLY A 60 -20.40 2.43 -2.12
N LYS A 61 -19.91 2.08 -3.32
CA LYS A 61 -19.01 0.93 -3.48
C LYS A 61 -17.58 1.35 -3.12
N GLU A 62 -16.97 0.65 -2.16
CA GLU A 62 -15.57 0.84 -1.77
C GLU A 62 -14.64 0.04 -2.70
N ALA A 63 -13.51 0.66 -3.07
CA ALA A 63 -12.37 0.02 -3.71
C ALA A 63 -11.07 0.40 -3.01
N VAL A 64 -10.21 -0.59 -2.77
CA VAL A 64 -8.85 -0.35 -2.23
C VAL A 64 -7.93 -0.03 -3.39
N ILE A 65 -7.29 1.15 -3.34
CA ILE A 65 -6.36 1.63 -4.36
C ILE A 65 -4.89 1.46 -3.96
N GLY A 66 -4.63 1.04 -2.72
CA GLY A 66 -3.28 0.72 -2.26
C GLY A 66 -3.22 0.31 -0.80
N VAL A 67 -2.18 -0.46 -0.49
CA VAL A 67 -1.75 -0.77 0.88
C VAL A 67 -0.33 -0.27 1.04
N LEU A 68 -0.13 0.58 2.03
CA LEU A 68 1.12 1.26 2.33
C LEU A 68 1.84 0.56 3.46
N GLU A 69 3.16 0.49 3.35
CA GLU A 69 4.06 -0.08 4.35
C GLU A 69 5.02 0.99 4.91
N ARG A 70 5.80 0.61 5.90
CA ARG A 70 6.83 1.49 6.49
C ARG A 70 7.65 2.20 5.39
N GLY A 71 7.89 3.51 5.55
CA GLY A 71 8.61 4.35 4.60
C GLY A 71 7.73 4.96 3.51
N SER A 72 6.44 4.60 3.45
CA SER A 72 5.54 5.16 2.45
C SER A 72 5.06 6.55 2.84
N PHE A 73 5.13 7.49 1.87
CA PHE A 73 4.40 8.75 1.95
C PHE A 73 2.99 8.60 1.38
N PHE A 74 2.06 9.38 1.93
CA PHE A 74 0.68 9.44 1.42
C PHE A 74 0.03 10.79 1.73
N GLY A 75 -1.03 11.11 1.00
CA GLY A 75 -1.71 12.40 1.10
C GLY A 75 -0.95 13.55 0.42
N GLU A 76 0.03 13.24 -0.40
CA GLU A 76 0.91 14.17 -1.14
C GLU A 76 0.19 15.01 -2.20
N GLY A 77 -1.04 14.67 -2.60
CA GLY A 77 -1.84 15.42 -3.58
C GLY A 77 -2.02 16.90 -3.22
N CYS A 78 -1.95 17.26 -1.93
CA CYS A 78 -1.96 18.65 -1.50
C CYS A 78 -0.77 19.46 -2.05
N LEU A 79 0.36 18.83 -2.37
CA LEU A 79 1.53 19.49 -2.96
C LEU A 79 1.27 19.85 -4.43
N ALA A 80 0.44 19.06 -5.13
CA ALA A 80 -0.01 19.33 -6.50
C ALA A 80 -1.23 20.26 -6.55
N GLY A 81 -1.63 20.85 -5.43
CA GLY A 81 -2.75 21.81 -5.39
C GLY A 81 -4.13 21.17 -5.21
N GLN A 82 -4.23 19.86 -4.96
CA GLN A 82 -5.51 19.22 -4.65
C GLN A 82 -6.05 19.76 -3.32
N PRO A 83 -7.26 20.35 -3.29
CA PRO A 83 -7.82 20.94 -2.07
C PRO A 83 -8.41 19.88 -1.13
N LEU A 84 -8.84 18.73 -1.67
CA LEU A 84 -9.51 17.67 -0.93
C LEU A 84 -8.79 16.33 -1.09
N ARG A 85 -8.94 15.47 -0.08
CA ARG A 85 -8.43 14.08 -0.10
C ARG A 85 -9.18 13.25 -1.12
N MET A 86 -8.45 12.63 -2.05
CA MET A 86 -9.02 11.76 -3.09
C MET A 86 -9.42 10.39 -2.56
N SER A 87 -8.92 9.98 -1.41
CA SER A 87 -9.15 8.68 -0.80
C SER A 87 -9.23 8.77 0.72
N THR A 88 -9.77 7.75 1.35
CA THR A 88 -9.70 7.52 2.79
C THR A 88 -8.45 6.71 3.12
N ALA A 89 -7.65 7.18 4.06
CA ALA A 89 -6.51 6.45 4.63
C ALA A 89 -6.89 5.89 6.00
N SER A 90 -6.75 4.59 6.21
CA SER A 90 -7.04 3.91 7.47
C SER A 90 -5.97 2.90 7.84
N ALA A 91 -5.59 2.83 9.11
CA ALA A 91 -4.67 1.84 9.60
C ALA A 91 -5.32 0.44 9.56
N ILE A 92 -4.62 -0.57 9.04
CA ILE A 92 -5.07 -1.97 9.04
C ILE A 92 -4.35 -2.83 10.06
N GLN A 93 -3.45 -2.24 10.81
CA GLN A 93 -2.80 -2.74 12.03
C GLN A 93 -2.32 -1.54 12.85
N PRO A 94 -1.86 -1.72 14.12
CA PRO A 94 -1.26 -0.63 14.90
C PRO A 94 -0.16 0.06 14.09
N SER A 95 -0.25 1.37 13.93
CA SER A 95 0.59 2.14 13.01
C SER A 95 1.04 3.46 13.61
N SER A 96 2.32 3.81 13.43
CA SER A 96 2.90 5.11 13.79
C SER A 96 3.02 5.97 12.55
N ILE A 97 2.42 7.16 12.56
CA ILE A 97 2.33 8.04 11.39
C ILE A 97 2.76 9.44 11.75
N THR A 98 3.69 10.00 10.97
CA THR A 98 4.10 11.39 11.06
C THR A 98 3.33 12.24 10.04
N ARG A 99 2.65 13.28 10.53
CA ARG A 99 1.97 14.30 9.72
C ARG A 99 2.89 15.52 9.59
N VAL A 100 3.04 16.03 8.38
CA VAL A 100 3.78 17.26 8.05
C VAL A 100 2.86 18.19 7.27
N GLY A 101 2.62 19.40 7.78
CA GLY A 101 1.77 20.37 7.10
C GLY A 101 2.31 20.73 5.71
N ARG A 102 1.40 21.01 4.75
CA ARG A 102 1.73 21.34 3.35
C ARG A 102 2.82 22.42 3.26
N SER A 103 2.68 23.54 3.99
CA SER A 103 3.64 24.65 3.94
C SER A 103 5.04 24.25 4.45
N THR A 104 5.10 23.38 5.46
CA THR A 104 6.39 22.86 5.98
C THR A 104 7.04 21.93 4.98
N MET A 105 6.25 21.05 4.32
CA MET A 105 6.76 20.14 3.29
C MET A 105 7.30 20.92 2.08
N VAL A 106 6.55 21.93 1.61
CA VAL A 106 7.00 22.80 0.49
C VAL A 106 8.31 23.51 0.84
N ARG A 107 8.44 24.09 2.06
CA ARG A 107 9.70 24.71 2.49
C ARG A 107 10.85 23.71 2.55
N LEU A 108 10.60 22.48 2.99
CA LEU A 108 11.63 21.44 3.02
C LEU A 108 12.13 21.09 1.62
N LEU A 109 11.20 20.88 0.68
CA LEU A 109 11.54 20.58 -0.72
C LEU A 109 12.35 21.70 -1.39
N HIS A 110 12.12 22.97 -1.05
CA HIS A 110 12.92 24.10 -1.57
C HIS A 110 14.28 24.24 -0.88
N ARG A 111 14.38 23.92 0.41
CA ARG A 111 15.60 24.13 1.20
C ARG A 111 16.59 22.99 1.09
N ASP A 112 16.11 21.78 0.83
CA ASP A 112 16.91 20.55 0.83
C ASP A 112 16.78 19.86 -0.54
N PRO A 113 17.67 20.18 -1.51
CA PRO A 113 17.64 19.60 -2.85
C PRO A 113 17.80 18.07 -2.85
N GLU A 114 18.64 17.53 -1.97
CA GLU A 114 18.84 16.08 -1.84
C GLU A 114 17.53 15.38 -1.43
N PHE A 115 16.83 15.95 -0.46
CA PHE A 115 15.51 15.44 -0.07
C PHE A 115 14.50 15.56 -1.21
N ALA A 116 14.51 16.67 -1.97
CA ALA A 116 13.61 16.87 -3.10
C ALA A 116 13.83 15.82 -4.20
N GLU A 117 15.08 15.47 -4.50
CA GLU A 117 15.45 14.40 -5.44
C GLU A 117 14.94 13.04 -4.95
N LEU A 118 15.20 12.68 -3.68
CA LEU A 118 14.74 11.43 -3.08
C LEU A 118 13.21 11.33 -3.08
N PHE A 119 12.51 12.40 -2.73
CA PHE A 119 11.05 12.43 -2.72
C PHE A 119 10.47 12.30 -4.12
N THR A 120 11.08 12.95 -5.11
CA THR A 120 10.68 12.83 -6.52
C THR A 120 10.90 11.41 -7.03
N ALA A 121 12.07 10.81 -6.77
CA ALA A 121 12.36 9.43 -7.13
C ALA A 121 11.36 8.44 -6.48
N TYR A 122 10.99 8.68 -5.22
CA TYR A 122 9.95 7.91 -4.54
C TYR A 122 8.59 8.01 -5.27
N LEU A 123 8.15 9.22 -5.62
CA LEU A 123 6.88 9.43 -6.31
C LEU A 123 6.87 8.78 -7.70
N LEU A 124 7.95 8.90 -8.47
CA LEU A 124 8.10 8.25 -9.78
C LEU A 124 8.08 6.73 -9.68
N SER A 125 8.80 6.17 -8.71
CA SER A 125 8.79 4.73 -8.43
C SER A 125 7.39 4.21 -8.03
N ARG A 126 6.65 5.01 -7.25
CA ARG A 126 5.27 4.69 -6.89
C ARG A 126 4.34 4.78 -8.11
N ASN A 127 4.51 5.78 -8.97
CA ASN A 127 3.73 5.91 -10.20
C ASN A 127 3.93 4.70 -11.10
N ALA A 128 5.16 4.25 -11.32
CA ALA A 128 5.46 3.05 -12.10
C ALA A 128 4.74 1.80 -11.55
N ARG A 129 4.69 1.61 -10.22
CA ARG A 129 3.93 0.50 -9.61
C ARG A 129 2.43 0.61 -9.85
N ILE A 130 1.86 1.84 -9.78
CA ILE A 130 0.44 2.06 -10.07
C ILE A 130 0.12 1.71 -11.53
N GLU A 131 1.00 2.06 -12.45
CA GLU A 131 0.88 1.70 -13.88
C GLU A 131 0.94 0.18 -14.09
N GLU A 132 1.88 -0.51 -13.43
CA GLU A 132 1.96 -1.98 -13.44
C GLU A 132 0.68 -2.63 -12.91
N ASP A 133 0.14 -2.13 -11.78
CA ASP A 133 -1.10 -2.63 -11.19
C ASP A 133 -2.30 -2.38 -12.11
N LEU A 134 -2.33 -1.25 -12.82
CA LEU A 134 -3.36 -0.93 -13.80
C LEU A 134 -3.32 -1.91 -14.99
N VAL A 135 -2.13 -2.15 -15.55
CA VAL A 135 -1.93 -3.15 -16.61
C VAL A 135 -2.39 -4.53 -16.13
N ASP A 136 -2.02 -4.91 -14.89
CA ASP A 136 -2.48 -6.17 -14.28
C ASP A 136 -4.01 -6.26 -14.20
N GLN A 137 -4.68 -5.17 -13.82
CA GLN A 137 -6.15 -5.14 -13.75
C GLN A 137 -6.82 -5.22 -15.13
N LEU A 138 -6.21 -4.67 -16.16
CA LEU A 138 -6.77 -4.68 -17.51
C LEU A 138 -6.65 -6.04 -18.20
N PHE A 139 -5.54 -6.74 -18.01
CA PHE A 139 -5.20 -7.93 -18.79
C PHE A 139 -5.27 -9.25 -18.00
N ASN A 140 -5.23 -9.23 -16.66
CA ASN A 140 -5.22 -10.46 -15.87
C ASN A 140 -6.60 -10.81 -15.28
N SER A 141 -6.89 -12.12 -15.19
CA SER A 141 -8.10 -12.62 -14.54
C SER A 141 -8.09 -12.31 -13.03
N SER A 142 -9.27 -12.24 -12.42
CA SER A 142 -9.36 -12.04 -10.96
C SER A 142 -8.63 -13.11 -10.14
N GLU A 143 -8.47 -14.33 -10.70
CA GLU A 143 -7.69 -15.40 -10.07
C GLU A 143 -6.20 -15.09 -10.06
N LYS A 144 -5.64 -14.68 -11.21
CA LYS A 144 -4.24 -14.28 -11.33
C LYS A 144 -3.94 -13.06 -10.45
N ARG A 145 -4.82 -12.05 -10.44
CA ARG A 145 -4.68 -10.87 -9.57
C ARG A 145 -4.66 -11.25 -8.09
N LEU A 146 -5.54 -12.18 -7.66
CA LEU A 146 -5.54 -12.66 -6.27
C LEU A 146 -4.24 -13.37 -5.93
N ALA A 147 -3.77 -14.27 -6.79
CA ALA A 147 -2.51 -14.99 -6.60
C ALA A 147 -1.33 -14.01 -6.46
N ARG A 148 -1.24 -13.00 -7.33
CA ARG A 148 -0.21 -11.96 -7.29
C ARG A 148 -0.23 -11.16 -5.98
N ILE A 149 -1.40 -10.69 -5.54
CA ILE A 149 -1.53 -9.96 -4.27
C ILE A 149 -1.12 -10.81 -3.07
N LEU A 150 -1.49 -12.09 -3.04
CA LEU A 150 -1.08 -12.99 -1.96
C LEU A 150 0.45 -13.17 -1.92
N LEU A 151 1.09 -13.34 -3.07
CA LEU A 151 2.55 -13.43 -3.19
C LEU A 151 3.24 -12.14 -2.74
N LEU A 152 2.71 -10.96 -3.11
CA LEU A 152 3.24 -9.67 -2.69
C LEU A 152 3.11 -9.47 -1.17
N LEU A 153 1.96 -9.81 -0.58
CA LEU A 153 1.74 -9.72 0.86
C LEU A 153 2.63 -10.70 1.64
N ALA A 154 3.01 -11.80 1.02
CA ALA A 154 3.96 -12.77 1.55
C ALA A 154 5.43 -12.34 1.38
N HIS A 155 5.71 -11.16 0.82
CA HIS A 155 7.06 -10.67 0.47
C HIS A 155 7.88 -11.66 -0.35
N PHE A 156 7.22 -12.37 -1.26
CA PHE A 156 7.86 -13.38 -2.07
C PHE A 156 9.02 -12.79 -2.88
N GLY A 157 10.20 -13.42 -2.80
CA GLY A 157 11.41 -12.96 -3.49
C GLY A 157 12.29 -11.97 -2.73
N LYS A 158 11.89 -11.49 -1.55
CA LYS A 158 12.73 -10.62 -0.68
C LYS A 158 13.48 -11.39 0.41
N GLU A 159 12.97 -12.55 0.83
CA GLU A 159 13.64 -13.46 1.76
C GLU A 159 13.54 -14.90 1.25
N PRO A 160 14.58 -15.74 1.44
CA PRO A 160 14.59 -17.13 0.98
C PRO A 160 13.78 -18.05 1.93
N ARG A 161 12.52 -17.77 2.16
CA ARG A 161 11.63 -18.64 2.94
C ARG A 161 10.60 -19.29 2.03
N PRO A 162 10.46 -20.63 2.06
CA PRO A 162 9.51 -21.35 1.20
C PRO A 162 8.04 -21.06 1.53
N GLU A 163 7.75 -20.63 2.75
CA GLU A 163 6.40 -20.29 3.22
C GLU A 163 6.45 -19.00 4.01
N SER A 164 5.73 -17.98 3.53
CA SER A 164 5.61 -16.71 4.24
C SER A 164 4.21 -16.56 4.81
N VAL A 165 4.12 -16.25 6.11
CA VAL A 165 2.86 -15.92 6.79
C VAL A 165 2.50 -14.48 6.43
N ILE A 166 1.35 -14.29 5.80
CA ILE A 166 0.88 -12.95 5.49
C ILE A 166 0.12 -12.34 6.67
N PRO A 167 0.13 -11.00 6.82
CA PRO A 167 -0.70 -10.31 7.80
C PRO A 167 -2.18 -10.70 7.64
N LYS A 168 -2.93 -10.69 8.73
CA LYS A 168 -4.37 -11.01 8.71
C LYS A 168 -5.13 -9.97 7.87
N VAL A 169 -5.46 -10.32 6.63
CA VAL A 169 -6.24 -9.50 5.68
C VAL A 169 -7.58 -10.18 5.45
N SER A 170 -8.69 -9.41 5.52
CA SER A 170 -10.03 -9.97 5.28
C SER A 170 -10.25 -10.28 3.80
N GLN A 171 -11.15 -11.22 3.50
CA GLN A 171 -11.54 -11.52 2.11
C GLN A 171 -12.24 -10.33 1.43
N GLU A 172 -12.91 -9.48 2.20
CA GLU A 172 -13.50 -8.22 1.72
C GLU A 172 -12.41 -7.26 1.26
N THR A 173 -11.34 -7.12 2.05
CA THR A 173 -10.19 -6.28 1.69
C THR A 173 -9.50 -6.81 0.43
N LEU A 174 -9.27 -8.14 0.34
CA LEU A 174 -8.71 -8.76 -0.86
C LEU A 174 -9.60 -8.53 -2.09
N ALA A 175 -10.92 -8.67 -1.93
CA ALA A 175 -11.87 -8.43 -3.02
C ALA A 175 -11.83 -6.99 -3.52
N ALA A 176 -11.75 -6.02 -2.60
CA ALA A 176 -11.60 -4.61 -2.93
C ALA A 176 -10.26 -4.30 -3.61
N MET A 177 -9.17 -4.96 -3.19
CA MET A 177 -7.83 -4.80 -3.81
C MET A 177 -7.78 -5.29 -5.25
N ILE A 178 -8.45 -6.40 -5.57
CA ILE A 178 -8.42 -7.00 -6.92
C ILE A 178 -9.65 -6.65 -7.77
N GLY A 179 -10.51 -5.75 -7.31
CA GLY A 179 -11.68 -5.29 -8.07
C GLY A 179 -12.70 -6.40 -8.36
N THR A 180 -13.00 -7.25 -7.37
CA THR A 180 -13.96 -8.36 -7.51
C THR A 180 -14.88 -8.48 -6.28
N THR A 181 -15.69 -9.53 -6.20
CA THR A 181 -16.58 -9.79 -5.07
C THR A 181 -15.92 -10.72 -4.03
N ARG A 182 -16.32 -10.58 -2.75
CA ARG A 182 -15.91 -11.49 -1.68
C ARG A 182 -16.18 -12.97 -2.02
N ALA A 183 -17.32 -13.27 -2.65
CA ALA A 183 -17.69 -14.63 -3.04
C ALA A 183 -16.67 -15.22 -4.02
N ARG A 184 -16.19 -14.44 -5.01
CA ARG A 184 -15.14 -14.89 -5.95
C ARG A 184 -13.81 -15.08 -5.25
N VAL A 185 -13.42 -14.17 -4.34
CA VAL A 185 -12.21 -14.36 -3.52
C VAL A 185 -12.32 -15.65 -2.71
N SER A 186 -13.45 -15.88 -2.00
CA SER A 186 -13.66 -17.10 -1.23
C SER A 186 -13.53 -18.37 -2.09
N TYR A 187 -14.10 -18.34 -3.30
CA TYR A 187 -13.98 -19.44 -4.28
C TYR A 187 -12.51 -19.70 -4.63
N PHE A 188 -11.75 -18.67 -5.02
CA PHE A 188 -10.33 -18.84 -5.40
C PHE A 188 -9.45 -19.23 -4.20
N MET A 189 -9.67 -18.69 -3.01
CA MET A 189 -8.95 -19.09 -1.80
C MET A 189 -9.16 -20.57 -1.47
N ASN A 190 -10.41 -21.07 -1.59
CA ASN A 190 -10.70 -22.49 -1.41
C ASN A 190 -10.04 -23.36 -2.49
N ARG A 191 -9.99 -22.88 -3.74
CA ARG A 191 -9.30 -23.56 -4.85
C ARG A 191 -7.79 -23.62 -4.58
N PHE A 192 -7.16 -22.51 -4.22
CA PHE A 192 -5.73 -22.47 -3.88
C PHE A 192 -5.38 -23.37 -2.69
N ARG A 193 -6.26 -23.42 -1.68
CA ARG A 193 -6.10 -24.34 -0.55
C ARG A 193 -6.17 -25.82 -0.99
N LYS A 194 -7.12 -26.19 -1.82
CA LYS A 194 -7.24 -27.56 -2.37
C LYS A 194 -6.02 -27.96 -3.21
N MET A 195 -5.41 -27.00 -3.90
CA MET A 195 -4.19 -27.20 -4.71
C MET A 195 -2.90 -27.17 -3.88
N GLY A 196 -2.98 -26.95 -2.56
CA GLY A 196 -1.82 -26.87 -1.69
C GLY A 196 -1.00 -25.57 -1.82
N PHE A 197 -1.53 -24.54 -2.50
CA PHE A 197 -0.85 -23.26 -2.70
C PHE A 197 -0.94 -22.35 -1.49
N ILE A 198 -1.94 -22.55 -0.64
CA ILE A 198 -2.12 -21.81 0.61
C ILE A 198 -2.57 -22.74 1.74
N HIS A 199 -2.17 -22.41 2.96
CA HIS A 199 -2.56 -23.12 4.18
C HIS A 199 -2.94 -22.14 5.30
N TYR A 200 -3.78 -22.59 6.24
CA TYR A 200 -4.15 -21.85 7.44
C TYR A 200 -3.58 -22.59 8.68
N ASN A 201 -2.44 -22.13 9.16
CA ASN A 201 -1.81 -22.66 10.35
C ASN A 201 -1.30 -21.49 11.21
N GLY A 202 -2.14 -21.01 12.15
CA GLY A 202 -1.86 -19.80 12.93
C GLY A 202 -1.88 -18.49 12.15
N GLY A 203 -2.06 -18.54 10.83
CA GLY A 203 -2.12 -17.44 9.87
C GLY A 203 -2.30 -17.97 8.45
N LEU A 204 -2.46 -17.09 7.48
CA LEU A 204 -2.49 -17.48 6.06
C LEU A 204 -1.05 -17.64 5.57
N GLN A 205 -0.68 -18.87 5.26
CA GLN A 205 0.61 -19.23 4.66
C GLN A 205 0.45 -19.35 3.14
N VAL A 206 1.41 -18.79 2.39
CA VAL A 206 1.43 -18.81 0.93
C VAL A 206 2.66 -19.57 0.47
N HIS A 207 2.44 -20.59 -0.35
CA HIS A 207 3.49 -21.43 -0.91
C HIS A 207 3.99 -20.88 -2.26
N SER A 208 5.28 -21.04 -2.57
CA SER A 208 5.91 -20.61 -3.82
C SER A 208 5.23 -21.14 -5.08
N ALA A 209 4.61 -22.33 -5.01
CA ALA A 209 3.89 -22.93 -6.11
C ALA A 209 2.70 -22.07 -6.61
N LEU A 210 2.20 -21.10 -5.81
CA LEU A 210 1.18 -20.16 -6.25
C LEU A 210 1.65 -19.29 -7.42
N LEU A 211 2.96 -19.11 -7.61
CA LEU A 211 3.54 -18.43 -8.76
C LEU A 211 3.13 -19.06 -10.08
N SER A 212 2.89 -20.38 -10.11
CA SER A 212 2.41 -21.07 -11.31
C SER A 212 1.05 -20.59 -11.81
N VAL A 213 0.20 -20.04 -10.93
CA VAL A 213 -1.09 -19.46 -11.31
C VAL A 213 -0.90 -18.12 -12.04
N VAL A 214 0.11 -17.35 -11.64
CA VAL A 214 0.44 -16.05 -12.24
C VAL A 214 1.07 -16.23 -13.62
N LEU A 215 1.91 -17.27 -13.78
CA LEU A 215 2.69 -17.53 -15.00
C LEU A 215 1.93 -18.31 -16.08
N ARG A 216 0.76 -18.86 -15.79
CA ARG A 216 -0.08 -19.51 -16.82
C ARG A 216 -0.74 -18.44 -17.69
N ASP A 217 -0.46 -18.49 -18.99
CA ASP A 217 -1.23 -17.79 -20.03
C ASP A 217 -2.61 -18.42 -20.27
#